data_b3b541185ce6e3ed98befe48e95c1342
#
_entry.id   b3b541185ce6e3ed98befe48e95c1342
#
_cell.length_a   1.000
_cell.length_b   1.000
_cell.length_c   1.000
_cell.angle_alpha   90.00
_cell.angle_beta   90.00
_cell.angle_gamma   90.00
#
_symmetry.space_group_name_H-M   'P 1'
#
loop_
_entity.id
_entity.type
_entity.pdbx_description
1 polymer ?
#
loop_
_entity_poly.entity_id
_entity_poly.type
_entity_poly.pdbx_seq_one_letter_code
_entity_poly.pdbx_strand_id
1 'polypeptide(L)'
;MTRVVVTGGSGKLGSACVADLASHGYDVVVLDRVRPAALPPESTFVLVDLTDYGQVLDAMLGVDEHYDRVDALVHLAAIPAPGIVPNHATFSNNMNATWNTVTAARRAGVKNIVWASSETVLGLPFDTPPPYVPVDEDYPPRPESTYSLVKTMEEAMAAQLCRWDPELKMFGLRFSNVMRPEDYAGFADFQDDAALRKWNLWGYIDARDGAHAIRLALESDLTGCEIFVIANADTVMERSNTDLLAECFPDVEVRGDIGPNDTLLSIDKARRLLGYQPQHSWRDEVVRTA
;
A
#
# COMPACT_ATOMS: atom_id res chain seq x y z
N MET A 1 22.40 -10.00 -8.25
CA MET A 1 21.54 -8.86 -7.81
C MET A 1 20.11 -9.29 -8.03
N THR A 2 19.24 -9.09 -7.07
CA THR A 2 17.82 -9.45 -7.18
C THR A 2 17.12 -8.39 -8.02
N ARG A 3 16.46 -8.79 -9.10
CA ARG A 3 15.72 -7.89 -9.98
C ARG A 3 14.25 -7.82 -9.57
N VAL A 4 13.78 -6.62 -9.31
CA VAL A 4 12.41 -6.34 -8.87
C VAL A 4 11.70 -5.46 -9.90
N VAL A 5 10.59 -5.94 -10.43
CA VAL A 5 9.67 -5.10 -11.20
C VAL A 5 8.80 -4.31 -10.23
N VAL A 6 8.74 -2.99 -10.40
CA VAL A 6 7.83 -2.09 -9.66
C VAL A 6 6.86 -1.46 -10.64
N THR A 7 5.59 -1.82 -10.56
CA THR A 7 4.55 -1.12 -11.33
C THR A 7 4.05 0.11 -10.57
N GLY A 8 3.69 1.17 -11.28
CA GLY A 8 3.27 2.41 -10.63
C GLY A 8 4.40 3.19 -9.95
N GLY A 9 5.64 2.98 -10.41
CA GLY A 9 6.83 3.60 -9.83
C GLY A 9 6.90 5.12 -9.92
N SER A 10 6.01 5.74 -10.68
CA SER A 10 5.91 7.22 -10.79
C SER A 10 4.95 7.84 -9.76
N GLY A 11 4.21 7.02 -9.01
CA GLY A 11 3.30 7.47 -7.94
C GLY A 11 4.01 7.91 -6.66
N LYS A 12 3.24 8.40 -5.67
CA LYS A 12 3.77 8.81 -4.34
C LYS A 12 4.56 7.67 -3.69
N LEU A 13 3.89 6.54 -3.47
CA LEU A 13 4.51 5.36 -2.86
C LEU A 13 5.55 4.73 -3.79
N GLY A 14 5.23 4.64 -5.09
CA GLY A 14 6.11 4.00 -6.06
C GLY A 14 7.48 4.66 -6.17
N SER A 15 7.54 5.99 -6.19
CA SER A 15 8.83 6.72 -6.25
C SER A 15 9.68 6.48 -5.00
N ALA A 16 9.07 6.44 -3.81
CA ALA A 16 9.76 6.09 -2.57
C ALA A 16 10.24 4.62 -2.58
N CYS A 17 9.40 3.70 -3.06
CA CYS A 17 9.73 2.28 -3.18
C CYS A 17 10.91 2.06 -4.13
N VAL A 18 10.92 2.70 -5.31
CA VAL A 18 12.03 2.61 -6.27
C VAL A 18 13.33 3.13 -5.67
N ALA A 19 13.28 4.26 -4.95
CA ALA A 19 14.45 4.84 -4.29
C ALA A 19 14.97 3.94 -3.15
N ASP A 20 14.09 3.41 -2.31
CA ASP A 20 14.47 2.50 -1.20
C ASP A 20 15.10 1.22 -1.75
N LEU A 21 14.46 0.53 -2.69
CA LEU A 21 14.97 -0.71 -3.27
C LEU A 21 16.33 -0.50 -3.95
N ALA A 22 16.48 0.55 -4.76
CA ALA A 22 17.75 0.85 -5.42
C ALA A 22 18.86 1.14 -4.41
N SER A 23 18.58 1.87 -3.32
CA SER A 23 19.55 2.16 -2.26
C SER A 23 19.98 0.91 -1.47
N HIS A 24 19.17 -0.14 -1.49
CA HIS A 24 19.46 -1.43 -0.87
C HIS A 24 20.01 -2.48 -1.86
N GLY A 25 20.43 -2.05 -3.04
CA GLY A 25 21.16 -2.91 -3.98
C GLY A 25 20.28 -3.82 -4.84
N TYR A 26 18.99 -3.51 -4.97
CA TYR A 26 18.12 -4.18 -5.94
C TYR A 26 18.31 -3.60 -7.35
N ASP A 27 18.17 -4.44 -8.35
CA ASP A 27 18.04 -4.03 -9.75
C ASP A 27 16.55 -3.76 -10.03
N VAL A 28 16.19 -2.47 -10.16
CA VAL A 28 14.79 -2.05 -10.22
C VAL A 28 14.35 -1.76 -11.64
N VAL A 29 13.30 -2.45 -12.09
CA VAL A 29 12.63 -2.18 -13.36
C VAL A 29 11.27 -1.55 -13.09
N VAL A 30 11.07 -0.31 -13.52
CA VAL A 30 9.82 0.43 -13.33
C VAL A 30 8.93 0.26 -14.56
N LEU A 31 7.72 -0.27 -14.36
CA LEU A 31 6.66 -0.33 -15.38
C LEU A 31 5.59 0.71 -15.07
N ASP A 32 5.44 1.69 -15.93
CA ASP A 32 4.43 2.74 -15.75
C ASP A 32 4.06 3.36 -17.11
N ARG A 33 2.94 4.08 -17.18
CA ARG A 33 2.54 4.90 -18.32
C ARG A 33 3.22 6.28 -18.35
N VAL A 34 3.85 6.64 -17.25
CA VAL A 34 4.54 7.92 -17.08
C VAL A 34 5.94 7.65 -16.53
N ARG A 35 6.96 8.27 -17.13
CA ARG A 35 8.33 8.15 -16.61
C ARG A 35 8.44 8.86 -15.25
N PRO A 36 9.06 8.23 -14.24
CA PRO A 36 9.33 8.88 -12.95
C PRO A 36 10.12 10.18 -13.14
N ALA A 37 9.78 11.22 -12.37
CA ALA A 37 10.50 12.49 -12.39
C ALA A 37 11.96 12.35 -11.93
N ALA A 38 12.20 11.42 -10.98
CA ALA A 38 13.52 11.00 -10.55
C ALA A 38 13.59 9.46 -10.62
N LEU A 39 14.58 8.97 -11.34
CA LEU A 39 14.86 7.53 -11.47
C LEU A 39 16.30 7.30 -11.04
N PRO A 40 16.56 6.40 -10.06
CA PRO A 40 17.94 6.06 -9.70
C PRO A 40 18.75 5.59 -10.92
N PRO A 41 20.06 5.93 -11.02
CA PRO A 41 20.86 5.68 -12.23
C PRO A 41 20.87 4.23 -12.72
N GLU A 42 20.85 3.29 -11.77
CA GLU A 42 20.89 1.84 -12.07
C GLU A 42 19.50 1.24 -12.33
N SER A 43 18.44 2.06 -12.28
CA SER A 43 17.07 1.58 -12.50
C SER A 43 16.66 1.71 -13.96
N THR A 44 15.91 0.73 -14.46
CA THR A 44 15.36 0.73 -15.82
C THR A 44 13.91 1.21 -15.80
N PHE A 45 13.51 2.01 -16.78
CA PHE A 45 12.11 2.38 -17.01
C PHE A 45 11.62 1.81 -18.32
N VAL A 46 10.48 1.12 -18.26
CA VAL A 46 9.76 0.61 -19.43
C VAL A 46 8.36 1.21 -19.46
N LEU A 47 8.00 1.81 -20.58
CA LEU A 47 6.66 2.36 -20.83
C LEU A 47 5.69 1.20 -21.12
N VAL A 48 4.74 0.96 -20.22
CA VAL A 48 3.79 -0.16 -20.31
C VAL A 48 2.38 0.28 -19.93
N ASP A 49 1.40 -0.11 -20.75
CA ASP A 49 -0.01 -0.11 -20.34
C ASP A 49 -0.34 -1.45 -19.68
N LEU A 50 -0.55 -1.45 -18.37
CA LEU A 50 -0.82 -2.68 -17.61
C LEU A 50 -2.17 -3.31 -17.93
N THR A 51 -3.05 -2.61 -18.66
CA THR A 51 -4.30 -3.19 -19.16
C THR A 51 -4.11 -4.02 -20.43
N ASP A 52 -2.94 -3.92 -21.07
CA ASP A 52 -2.51 -4.75 -22.19
C ASP A 52 -1.62 -5.90 -21.70
N TYR A 53 -2.18 -7.11 -21.74
CA TYR A 53 -1.48 -8.30 -21.25
C TYR A 53 -0.19 -8.60 -22.04
N GLY A 54 -0.18 -8.32 -23.36
CA GLY A 54 1.00 -8.57 -24.20
C GLY A 54 2.18 -7.72 -23.78
N GLN A 55 1.98 -6.41 -23.60
CA GLN A 55 3.02 -5.50 -23.10
C GLN A 55 3.54 -5.92 -21.72
N VAL A 56 2.64 -6.31 -20.82
CA VAL A 56 3.04 -6.74 -19.46
C VAL A 56 3.85 -8.02 -19.50
N LEU A 57 3.44 -9.00 -20.32
CA LEU A 57 4.15 -10.28 -20.43
C LEU A 57 5.55 -10.08 -21.03
N ASP A 58 5.68 -9.30 -22.10
CA ASP A 58 6.97 -8.99 -22.70
C ASP A 58 7.90 -8.30 -21.69
N ALA A 59 7.37 -7.34 -20.92
CA ALA A 59 8.13 -6.67 -19.86
C ALA A 59 8.55 -7.61 -18.73
N MET A 60 7.77 -8.64 -18.41
CA MET A 60 8.14 -9.64 -17.38
C MET A 60 9.15 -10.67 -17.88
N LEU A 61 9.21 -10.92 -19.18
CA LEU A 61 10.16 -11.87 -19.78
C LEU A 61 11.49 -11.23 -20.15
N GLY A 62 11.55 -9.91 -20.22
CA GLY A 62 12.70 -9.12 -20.62
C GLY A 62 12.40 -8.28 -21.86
N VAL A 63 12.90 -7.05 -21.88
CA VAL A 63 12.72 -6.11 -23.00
C VAL A 63 14.05 -5.93 -23.72
N ASP A 64 14.08 -6.28 -25.01
CA ASP A 64 15.21 -5.98 -25.93
C ASP A 64 16.61 -6.27 -25.32
N GLU A 65 16.79 -7.41 -24.69
CA GLU A 65 18.04 -7.83 -24.05
C GLU A 65 18.50 -6.93 -22.86
N HIS A 66 17.65 -6.01 -22.38
CA HIS A 66 17.97 -5.18 -21.23
C HIS A 66 18.06 -6.02 -19.94
N TYR A 67 17.25 -7.07 -19.86
CA TYR A 67 17.29 -8.05 -18.79
C TYR A 67 16.64 -9.36 -19.25
N ASP A 68 16.97 -10.46 -18.60
CA ASP A 68 16.60 -11.83 -18.99
C ASP A 68 15.64 -12.51 -18.00
N ARG A 69 15.43 -11.91 -16.82
CA ARG A 69 14.53 -12.46 -15.79
C ARG A 69 14.10 -11.40 -14.79
N VAL A 70 13.02 -11.67 -14.10
CA VAL A 70 12.50 -10.93 -12.95
C VAL A 70 12.42 -11.89 -11.76
N ASP A 71 12.95 -11.49 -10.61
CA ASP A 71 12.97 -12.32 -9.38
C ASP A 71 11.75 -12.01 -8.47
N ALA A 72 11.27 -10.76 -8.45
CA ALA A 72 10.14 -10.36 -7.63
C ALA A 72 9.31 -9.24 -8.29
N LEU A 73 8.06 -9.14 -7.86
CA LEU A 73 7.12 -8.11 -8.30
C LEU A 73 6.62 -7.28 -7.13
N VAL A 74 6.65 -5.95 -7.31
CA VAL A 74 5.92 -4.97 -6.47
C VAL A 74 4.86 -4.30 -7.34
N HIS A 75 3.59 -4.58 -7.08
CA HIS A 75 2.48 -4.02 -7.86
C HIS A 75 1.78 -2.90 -7.10
N LEU A 76 2.07 -1.65 -7.49
CA LEU A 76 1.52 -0.43 -6.87
C LEU A 76 0.62 0.36 -7.82
N ALA A 77 0.61 0.00 -9.11
CA ALA A 77 -0.15 0.73 -10.12
C ALA A 77 -1.66 0.51 -9.95
N ALA A 78 -2.38 1.59 -9.79
CA ALA A 78 -3.84 1.61 -9.74
C ALA A 78 -4.34 3.03 -10.02
N ILE A 79 -5.64 3.18 -10.30
CA ILE A 79 -6.37 4.41 -10.00
C ILE A 79 -6.58 4.40 -8.49
N PRO A 80 -5.93 5.32 -7.72
CA PRO A 80 -5.58 5.05 -6.32
C PRO A 80 -6.68 5.41 -5.30
N ALA A 81 -7.84 5.89 -5.75
CA ALA A 81 -8.94 6.27 -4.86
C ALA A 81 -10.28 6.30 -5.59
N PRO A 82 -11.41 6.22 -4.86
CA PRO A 82 -12.73 6.44 -5.44
C PRO A 82 -12.89 7.89 -5.93
N GLY A 83 -13.78 8.10 -6.91
CA GLY A 83 -14.17 9.44 -7.38
C GLY A 83 -13.19 10.15 -8.32
N ILE A 84 -12.03 9.58 -8.62
CA ILE A 84 -11.05 10.17 -9.56
C ILE A 84 -11.56 10.04 -11.01
N VAL A 85 -12.14 8.88 -11.34
CA VAL A 85 -12.73 8.58 -12.64
C VAL A 85 -14.06 7.84 -12.42
N PRO A 86 -14.90 7.67 -13.48
CA PRO A 86 -16.12 6.87 -13.35
C PRO A 86 -15.85 5.46 -12.81
N ASN A 87 -16.78 4.93 -12.02
CA ASN A 87 -16.63 3.63 -11.34
C ASN A 87 -16.25 2.48 -12.29
N HIS A 88 -16.88 2.42 -13.48
CA HIS A 88 -16.54 1.40 -14.47
C HIS A 88 -15.07 1.47 -14.91
N ALA A 89 -14.56 2.68 -15.12
CA ALA A 89 -13.15 2.88 -15.49
C ALA A 89 -12.22 2.45 -14.35
N THR A 90 -12.54 2.80 -13.09
CA THR A 90 -11.80 2.33 -11.91
C THR A 90 -11.78 0.80 -11.85
N PHE A 91 -12.94 0.17 -11.97
CA PHE A 91 -13.06 -1.29 -11.92
C PHE A 91 -12.25 -1.96 -13.03
N SER A 92 -12.51 -1.58 -14.27
CA SER A 92 -11.88 -2.21 -15.45
C SER A 92 -10.36 -2.01 -15.45
N ASN A 93 -9.90 -0.78 -15.18
CA ASN A 93 -8.47 -0.50 -15.14
C ASN A 93 -7.76 -1.30 -14.07
N ASN A 94 -8.23 -1.23 -12.81
CA ASN A 94 -7.51 -1.83 -11.70
C ASN A 94 -7.56 -3.36 -11.76
N MET A 95 -8.72 -3.97 -12.04
CA MET A 95 -8.81 -5.43 -12.16
C MET A 95 -7.96 -5.97 -13.31
N ASN A 96 -8.01 -5.35 -14.49
CA ASN A 96 -7.20 -5.80 -15.62
C ASN A 96 -5.71 -5.60 -15.35
N ALA A 97 -5.30 -4.45 -14.81
CA ALA A 97 -3.90 -4.18 -14.48
C ALA A 97 -3.35 -5.21 -13.49
N THR A 98 -4.08 -5.46 -12.40
CA THR A 98 -3.66 -6.44 -11.38
C THR A 98 -3.65 -7.86 -11.93
N TRP A 99 -4.71 -8.29 -12.61
CA TRP A 99 -4.79 -9.63 -13.22
C TRP A 99 -3.67 -9.87 -14.22
N ASN A 100 -3.47 -8.93 -15.16
CA ASN A 100 -2.43 -9.04 -16.18
C ASN A 100 -1.04 -9.10 -15.55
N THR A 101 -0.76 -8.20 -14.60
CA THR A 101 0.56 -8.11 -13.97
C THR A 101 0.89 -9.37 -13.17
N VAL A 102 -0.02 -9.83 -12.31
CA VAL A 102 0.18 -11.04 -11.50
C VAL A 102 0.29 -12.30 -12.38
N THR A 103 -0.55 -12.39 -13.42
CA THR A 103 -0.54 -13.56 -14.32
C THR A 103 0.72 -13.60 -15.17
N ALA A 104 1.18 -12.46 -15.69
CA ALA A 104 2.43 -12.37 -16.45
C ALA A 104 3.64 -12.69 -15.58
N ALA A 105 3.70 -12.14 -14.34
CA ALA A 105 4.76 -12.44 -13.38
C ALA A 105 4.86 -13.95 -13.08
N ARG A 106 3.73 -14.58 -12.79
CA ARG A 106 3.68 -16.05 -12.56
C ARG A 106 4.13 -16.85 -13.80
N ARG A 107 3.77 -16.41 -15.01
CA ARG A 107 4.25 -17.04 -16.26
C ARG A 107 5.75 -16.87 -16.47
N ALA A 108 6.31 -15.76 -16.02
CA ALA A 108 7.75 -15.50 -16.01
C ALA A 108 8.49 -16.25 -14.89
N GLY A 109 7.77 -17.03 -14.06
CA GLY A 109 8.36 -17.79 -12.95
C GLY A 109 8.54 -17.02 -11.64
N VAL A 110 8.02 -15.79 -11.57
CA VAL A 110 8.08 -14.98 -10.34
C VAL A 110 7.18 -15.59 -9.26
N LYS A 111 7.76 -15.83 -8.09
CA LYS A 111 7.10 -16.43 -6.93
C LYS A 111 6.95 -15.45 -5.76
N ASN A 112 7.65 -14.33 -5.76
CA ASN A 112 7.63 -13.33 -4.70
C ASN A 112 6.91 -12.07 -5.19
N ILE A 113 5.68 -11.86 -4.71
CA ILE A 113 4.80 -10.78 -5.14
C ILE A 113 4.33 -9.99 -3.92
N VAL A 114 4.55 -8.68 -3.93
CA VAL A 114 3.98 -7.73 -2.98
C VAL A 114 3.09 -6.77 -3.74
N TRP A 115 1.88 -6.51 -3.23
CA TRP A 115 1.00 -5.54 -3.90
C TRP A 115 0.33 -4.57 -2.92
N ALA A 116 -0.03 -3.39 -3.41
CA ALA A 116 -0.80 -2.42 -2.66
C ALA A 116 -2.27 -2.84 -2.61
N SER A 117 -2.72 -3.34 -1.44
CA SER A 117 -4.11 -3.28 -1.03
C SER A 117 -4.40 -1.89 -0.44
N SER A 118 -5.44 -1.72 0.35
CA SER A 118 -5.84 -0.41 0.85
C SER A 118 -6.58 -0.51 2.18
N GLU A 119 -6.39 0.46 3.07
CA GLU A 119 -7.24 0.64 4.25
C GLU A 119 -8.74 0.75 3.91
N THR A 120 -9.08 1.15 2.67
CA THR A 120 -10.47 1.28 2.24
C THR A 120 -11.27 -0.01 2.26
N VAL A 121 -10.61 -1.19 2.29
CA VAL A 121 -11.27 -2.49 2.47
C VAL A 121 -11.89 -2.63 3.87
N LEU A 122 -11.46 -1.81 4.84
CA LEU A 122 -11.92 -1.82 6.23
C LEU A 122 -13.24 -1.07 6.47
N GLY A 123 -13.94 -0.62 5.42
CA GLY A 123 -15.25 0.04 5.55
C GLY A 123 -15.18 1.57 5.54
N LEU A 124 -14.08 2.14 5.00
CA LEU A 124 -13.98 3.59 4.83
C LEU A 124 -15.10 4.11 3.90
N PRO A 125 -15.69 5.26 4.23
CA PRO A 125 -15.23 6.31 5.16
C PRO A 125 -15.69 6.14 6.62
N PHE A 126 -16.03 4.97 7.08
CA PHE A 126 -16.56 4.69 8.42
C PHE A 126 -17.84 5.47 8.78
N ASP A 127 -18.73 5.67 7.79
CA ASP A 127 -20.10 6.12 8.05
C ASP A 127 -20.86 5.14 8.95
N THR A 128 -20.55 3.85 8.81
CA THR A 128 -20.82 2.84 9.84
C THR A 128 -19.53 2.68 10.65
N PRO A 129 -19.55 3.01 11.95
CA PRO A 129 -18.39 2.88 12.82
C PRO A 129 -17.81 1.44 12.79
N PRO A 130 -16.49 1.29 12.91
CA PRO A 130 -15.90 -0.03 13.11
C PRO A 130 -16.36 -0.61 14.45
N PRO A 131 -16.44 -1.94 14.61
CA PRO A 131 -16.87 -2.55 15.87
C PRO A 131 -15.85 -2.34 16.99
N TYR A 132 -14.59 -2.11 16.66
CA TYR A 132 -13.50 -1.90 17.62
C TYR A 132 -12.35 -1.09 16.98
N VAL A 133 -11.54 -0.51 17.86
CA VAL A 133 -10.26 0.10 17.50
C VAL A 133 -9.15 -0.37 18.48
N PRO A 134 -7.89 -0.51 18.02
CA PRO A 134 -7.41 -0.36 16.65
C PRO A 134 -7.99 -1.44 15.71
N VAL A 135 -8.35 -1.04 14.49
CA VAL A 135 -8.84 -1.99 13.47
C VAL A 135 -7.66 -2.77 12.91
N ASP A 136 -7.76 -4.09 12.88
CA ASP A 136 -6.74 -5.02 12.43
C ASP A 136 -7.17 -5.85 11.20
N GLU A 137 -6.37 -6.85 10.85
CA GLU A 137 -6.61 -7.73 9.69
C GLU A 137 -7.76 -8.74 9.94
N ASP A 138 -8.15 -8.97 11.19
CA ASP A 138 -9.27 -9.85 11.56
C ASP A 138 -10.63 -9.19 11.29
N TYR A 139 -10.66 -7.87 11.10
CA TYR A 139 -11.87 -7.17 10.67
C TYR A 139 -12.26 -7.59 9.26
N PRO A 140 -13.47 -8.16 9.06
CA PRO A 140 -13.90 -8.63 7.76
C PRO A 140 -13.94 -7.48 6.73
N PRO A 141 -13.49 -7.71 5.49
CA PRO A 141 -13.58 -6.70 4.44
C PRO A 141 -15.04 -6.19 4.28
N ARG A 142 -15.17 -4.87 4.25
CA ARG A 142 -16.43 -4.15 4.08
C ARG A 142 -16.28 -3.05 3.03
N PRO A 143 -16.16 -3.38 1.74
CA PRO A 143 -15.95 -2.38 0.70
C PRO A 143 -17.18 -1.47 0.53
N GLU A 144 -16.97 -0.14 0.62
CA GLU A 144 -18.02 0.88 0.47
C GLU A 144 -17.88 1.68 -0.84
N SER A 145 -16.96 1.29 -1.72
CA SER A 145 -16.76 1.91 -3.03
C SER A 145 -16.31 0.90 -4.06
N THR A 146 -16.40 1.26 -5.35
CA THR A 146 -15.85 0.42 -6.44
C THR A 146 -14.35 0.20 -6.29
N TYR A 147 -13.61 1.19 -5.81
CA TYR A 147 -12.18 1.04 -5.56
C TYR A 147 -11.90 0.01 -4.46
N SER A 148 -12.58 0.12 -3.31
CA SER A 148 -12.41 -0.84 -2.21
C SER A 148 -12.93 -2.24 -2.56
N LEU A 149 -13.99 -2.34 -3.39
CA LEU A 149 -14.47 -3.62 -3.91
C LEU A 149 -13.37 -4.31 -4.74
N VAL A 150 -12.71 -3.58 -5.64
CA VAL A 150 -11.59 -4.13 -6.43
C VAL A 150 -10.48 -4.61 -5.50
N LYS A 151 -10.07 -3.81 -4.51
CA LYS A 151 -9.04 -4.21 -3.54
C LYS A 151 -9.41 -5.47 -2.76
N THR A 152 -10.68 -5.61 -2.35
CA THR A 152 -11.19 -6.83 -1.72
C THR A 152 -11.12 -8.04 -2.67
N MET A 153 -11.45 -7.85 -3.95
CA MET A 153 -11.36 -8.91 -4.95
C MET A 153 -9.90 -9.32 -5.24
N GLU A 154 -8.97 -8.37 -5.22
CA GLU A 154 -7.53 -8.65 -5.36
C GLU A 154 -7.01 -9.51 -4.19
N GLU A 155 -7.43 -9.24 -2.95
CA GLU A 155 -7.07 -10.07 -1.78
C GLU A 155 -7.64 -11.49 -1.91
N ALA A 156 -8.91 -11.62 -2.30
CA ALA A 156 -9.54 -12.91 -2.52
C ALA A 156 -8.87 -13.69 -3.67
N MET A 157 -8.50 -13.02 -4.75
CA MET A 157 -7.77 -13.61 -5.88
C MET A 157 -6.40 -14.12 -5.42
N ALA A 158 -5.64 -13.34 -4.67
CA ALA A 158 -4.32 -13.72 -4.18
C ALA A 158 -4.37 -15.00 -3.33
N ALA A 159 -5.35 -15.09 -2.43
CA ALA A 159 -5.57 -16.29 -1.61
C ALA A 159 -5.81 -17.55 -2.46
N GLN A 160 -6.59 -17.44 -3.55
CA GLN A 160 -6.83 -18.57 -4.45
C GLN A 160 -5.57 -18.92 -5.28
N LEU A 161 -4.83 -17.92 -5.75
CA LEU A 161 -3.60 -18.15 -6.51
C LEU A 161 -2.53 -18.85 -5.68
N CYS A 162 -2.36 -18.48 -4.41
CA CYS A 162 -1.46 -19.16 -3.48
C CYS A 162 -1.95 -20.59 -3.15
N ARG A 163 -3.26 -20.81 -3.07
CA ARG A 163 -3.80 -22.17 -2.90
C ARG A 163 -3.53 -23.08 -4.11
N TRP A 164 -3.50 -22.50 -5.33
CA TRP A 164 -3.20 -23.26 -6.56
C TRP A 164 -1.69 -23.53 -6.72
N ASP A 165 -0.86 -22.67 -6.15
CA ASP A 165 0.60 -22.72 -6.25
C ASP A 165 1.21 -22.48 -4.87
N PRO A 166 1.54 -23.56 -4.11
CA PRO A 166 2.08 -23.46 -2.75
C PRO A 166 3.45 -22.77 -2.64
N GLU A 167 4.18 -22.64 -3.74
CA GLU A 167 5.45 -21.90 -3.77
C GLU A 167 5.26 -20.40 -3.93
N LEU A 168 4.04 -19.97 -4.30
CA LEU A 168 3.72 -18.55 -4.51
C LEU A 168 3.58 -17.84 -3.17
N LYS A 169 4.31 -16.75 -3.04
CA LYS A 169 4.20 -15.78 -1.95
C LYS A 169 3.52 -14.53 -2.50
N MET A 170 2.38 -14.17 -1.93
CA MET A 170 1.66 -12.94 -2.26
C MET A 170 1.30 -12.19 -0.99
N PHE A 171 1.88 -11.00 -0.79
CA PHE A 171 1.63 -10.17 0.38
C PHE A 171 0.93 -8.88 0.00
N GLY A 172 -0.31 -8.72 0.48
CA GLY A 172 -1.11 -7.52 0.31
C GLY A 172 -0.91 -6.54 1.45
N LEU A 173 -0.53 -5.32 1.11
CA LEU A 173 -0.31 -4.27 2.08
C LEU A 173 -1.48 -3.28 2.04
N ARG A 174 -2.33 -3.30 3.06
CA ARG A 174 -3.44 -2.35 3.24
C ARG A 174 -2.87 -1.02 3.70
N PHE A 175 -2.34 -0.25 2.74
CA PHE A 175 -1.78 1.07 3.05
C PHE A 175 -2.85 2.02 3.52
N SER A 176 -2.54 2.74 4.60
CA SER A 176 -3.24 3.96 4.97
C SER A 176 -2.92 5.10 3.98
N ASN A 177 -3.52 6.27 4.18
CA ASN A 177 -3.38 7.40 3.27
C ASN A 177 -1.92 7.82 3.11
N VAL A 178 -1.35 7.57 1.93
CA VAL A 178 0.09 7.79 1.67
C VAL A 178 0.41 9.26 1.57
N MET A 179 1.34 9.71 2.42
CA MET A 179 1.82 11.08 2.53
C MET A 179 3.31 11.18 2.22
N ARG A 180 3.72 12.33 1.72
CA ARG A 180 5.12 12.77 1.66
C ARG A 180 5.35 13.85 2.70
N PRO A 181 6.60 14.19 3.05
CA PRO A 181 6.88 15.27 4.00
C PRO A 181 6.21 16.61 3.64
N GLU A 182 6.14 16.94 2.34
CA GLU A 182 5.46 18.15 1.86
C GLU A 182 3.93 18.16 2.08
N ASP A 183 3.30 17.00 2.23
CA ASP A 183 1.86 16.88 2.50
C ASP A 183 1.52 17.20 3.97
N TYR A 184 2.49 17.16 4.89
CA TYR A 184 2.25 17.34 6.32
C TYR A 184 1.79 18.76 6.70
N ALA A 185 2.16 19.75 5.91
CA ALA A 185 1.69 21.11 6.11
C ALA A 185 0.14 21.22 6.12
N GLY A 186 -0.55 20.36 5.35
CA GLY A 186 -2.01 20.28 5.33
C GLY A 186 -2.63 19.68 6.60
N PHE A 187 -1.84 19.10 7.52
CA PHE A 187 -2.41 18.52 8.74
C PHE A 187 -2.92 19.58 9.72
N ALA A 188 -2.43 20.82 9.63
CA ALA A 188 -2.92 21.93 10.40
C ALA A 188 -4.41 22.25 10.12
N ASP A 189 -4.89 21.97 8.90
CA ASP A 189 -6.23 22.37 8.44
C ASP A 189 -7.38 21.61 9.13
N PHE A 190 -7.10 20.47 9.76
CA PHE A 190 -8.13 19.63 10.39
C PHE A 190 -7.95 19.42 11.90
N GLN A 191 -7.03 20.14 12.55
CA GLN A 191 -6.80 19.98 14.00
C GLN A 191 -8.01 20.40 14.83
N ASP A 192 -8.74 21.43 14.39
CA ASP A 192 -9.90 21.97 15.09
C ASP A 192 -11.20 21.18 14.85
N ASP A 193 -11.26 20.33 13.84
CA ASP A 193 -12.44 19.55 13.46
C ASP A 193 -12.09 18.09 13.18
N ALA A 194 -12.33 17.22 14.17
CA ALA A 194 -12.07 15.81 14.07
C ALA A 194 -12.84 15.11 12.92
N ALA A 195 -14.02 15.65 12.54
CA ALA A 195 -14.84 15.04 11.49
C ALA A 195 -14.20 15.11 10.11
N LEU A 196 -13.30 16.06 9.85
CA LEU A 196 -12.62 16.19 8.55
C LEU A 196 -11.72 15.00 8.21
N ARG A 197 -11.20 14.30 9.23
CA ARG A 197 -10.28 13.16 9.05
C ARG A 197 -10.75 11.86 9.73
N LYS A 198 -11.97 11.80 10.29
CA LYS A 198 -12.51 10.59 10.90
C LYS A 198 -12.66 9.44 9.92
N TRP A 199 -12.75 9.74 8.62
CA TRP A 199 -13.05 8.79 7.55
C TRP A 199 -12.05 7.63 7.44
N ASN A 200 -10.83 7.78 7.98
CA ASN A 200 -9.82 6.72 8.08
C ASN A 200 -9.21 6.63 9.48
N LEU A 201 -9.98 6.95 10.51
CA LEU A 201 -9.52 6.92 11.92
C LEU A 201 -8.27 7.79 12.12
N TRP A 202 -8.20 8.92 11.43
CA TRP A 202 -7.07 9.88 11.45
C TRP A 202 -5.72 9.26 11.09
N GLY A 203 -5.72 8.12 10.36
CA GLY A 203 -4.52 7.40 9.95
C GLY A 203 -3.79 8.05 8.79
N TYR A 204 -2.53 7.69 8.62
CA TYR A 204 -1.68 8.01 7.48
C TYR A 204 -0.50 7.03 7.40
N ILE A 205 0.26 7.10 6.33
CA ILE A 205 1.56 6.43 6.19
C ILE A 205 2.52 7.35 5.45
N ASP A 206 3.74 7.54 5.97
CA ASP A 206 4.83 8.16 5.21
C ASP A 206 5.25 7.26 4.06
N ALA A 207 5.42 7.82 2.87
CA ALA A 207 5.80 7.06 1.68
C ALA A 207 7.12 6.30 1.85
N ARG A 208 8.07 6.84 2.65
CA ARG A 208 9.35 6.20 2.99
C ARG A 208 9.16 4.96 3.86
N ASP A 209 8.28 5.04 4.86
CA ASP A 209 7.93 3.91 5.72
C ASP A 209 7.08 2.87 4.96
N GLY A 210 6.22 3.34 4.04
CA GLY A 210 5.53 2.45 3.11
C GLY A 210 6.48 1.68 2.21
N ALA A 211 7.53 2.33 1.70
CA ALA A 211 8.60 1.69 0.92
C ALA A 211 9.39 0.67 1.76
N HIS A 212 9.73 1.03 2.99
CA HIS A 212 10.36 0.12 3.95
C HIS A 212 9.49 -1.13 4.22
N ALA A 213 8.18 -0.96 4.42
CA ALA A 213 7.26 -2.09 4.60
C ALA A 213 7.25 -3.03 3.37
N ILE A 214 7.28 -2.47 2.15
CA ILE A 214 7.37 -3.24 0.91
C ILE A 214 8.67 -4.06 0.87
N ARG A 215 9.82 -3.47 1.20
CA ARG A 215 11.10 -4.17 1.22
C ARG A 215 11.10 -5.28 2.27
N LEU A 216 10.64 -5.04 3.49
CA LEU A 216 10.49 -6.08 4.51
C LEU A 216 9.59 -7.22 4.04
N ALA A 217 8.50 -6.92 3.35
CA ALA A 217 7.61 -7.92 2.77
C ALA A 217 8.31 -8.75 1.68
N LEU A 218 9.15 -8.13 0.82
CA LEU A 218 9.95 -8.85 -0.18
C LEU A 218 11.00 -9.77 0.46
N GLU A 219 11.66 -9.32 1.52
CA GLU A 219 12.74 -10.01 2.22
C GLU A 219 12.25 -11.11 3.18
N SER A 220 10.96 -11.11 3.55
CA SER A 220 10.38 -12.07 4.47
C SER A 220 10.43 -13.50 3.92
N ASP A 221 10.76 -14.47 4.78
CA ASP A 221 10.76 -15.91 4.48
C ASP A 221 9.36 -16.56 4.59
N LEU A 222 8.34 -15.80 4.99
CA LEU A 222 6.95 -16.29 5.00
C LEU A 222 6.49 -16.61 3.59
N THR A 223 5.60 -17.58 3.44
CA THR A 223 5.04 -18.04 2.17
C THR A 223 3.52 -17.99 2.16
N GLY A 224 2.91 -18.16 0.99
CA GLY A 224 1.47 -18.13 0.83
C GLY A 224 0.91 -16.71 0.72
N CYS A 225 -0.35 -16.53 1.08
CA CYS A 225 -1.03 -15.25 1.00
C CYS A 225 -1.18 -14.64 2.39
N GLU A 226 -0.59 -13.47 2.59
CA GLU A 226 -0.71 -12.69 3.82
C GLU A 226 -1.16 -11.26 3.53
N ILE A 227 -1.98 -10.72 4.42
CA ILE A 227 -2.45 -9.34 4.37
C ILE A 227 -1.95 -8.61 5.60
N PHE A 228 -1.47 -7.37 5.43
CA PHE A 228 -0.94 -6.54 6.51
C PHE A 228 -1.53 -5.13 6.43
N VAL A 229 -1.96 -4.58 7.53
CA VAL A 229 -2.25 -3.15 7.68
C VAL A 229 -0.93 -2.40 7.82
N ILE A 230 -0.74 -1.39 6.97
CA ILE A 230 0.48 -0.57 6.96
C ILE A 230 0.08 0.89 7.15
N ALA A 231 0.33 1.39 8.35
CA ALA A 231 0.10 2.76 8.76
C ALA A 231 1.30 3.28 9.55
N ASN A 232 1.32 4.57 9.81
CA ASN A 232 2.25 5.16 10.78
C ASN A 232 1.90 4.70 12.20
N ALA A 233 2.82 4.93 13.14
CA ALA A 233 2.59 4.58 14.54
C ALA A 233 1.64 5.56 15.25
N ASP A 234 1.43 6.75 14.68
CA ASP A 234 0.63 7.83 15.24
C ASP A 234 -0.47 8.29 14.27
N THR A 235 -1.39 9.11 14.81
CA THR A 235 -2.45 9.76 14.03
C THR A 235 -2.00 11.14 13.52
N VAL A 236 -2.74 11.69 12.54
CA VAL A 236 -2.53 13.05 12.03
C VAL A 236 -3.02 14.16 12.99
N MET A 237 -3.58 13.81 14.16
CA MET A 237 -4.21 14.74 15.08
C MET A 237 -3.34 15.04 16.30
N GLU A 238 -3.31 16.29 16.75
CA GLU A 238 -2.71 16.68 18.03
C GLU A 238 -3.58 16.25 19.23
N ARG A 239 -4.91 16.25 19.02
CA ARG A 239 -5.90 15.82 20.01
C ARG A 239 -5.73 14.34 20.36
N SER A 240 -6.08 14.01 21.59
CA SER A 240 -5.99 12.64 22.08
C SER A 240 -6.99 11.71 21.41
N ASN A 241 -6.63 10.42 21.25
CA ASN A 241 -7.54 9.38 20.78
C ASN A 241 -8.81 9.31 21.63
N THR A 242 -8.71 9.52 22.94
CA THR A 242 -9.86 9.56 23.86
C THR A 242 -10.87 10.63 23.47
N ASP A 243 -10.40 11.85 23.19
CA ASP A 243 -11.27 12.97 22.79
C ASP A 243 -11.86 12.75 21.39
N LEU A 244 -11.04 12.26 20.45
CA LEU A 244 -11.46 12.00 19.07
C LEU A 244 -12.54 10.91 19.00
N LEU A 245 -12.35 9.82 19.75
CA LEU A 245 -13.30 8.70 19.81
C LEU A 245 -14.58 9.13 20.52
N ALA A 246 -14.50 9.86 21.63
CA ALA A 246 -15.68 10.35 22.34
C ALA A 246 -16.54 11.27 21.44
N GLU A 247 -15.92 12.06 20.57
CA GLU A 247 -16.62 12.95 19.65
C GLU A 247 -17.20 12.24 18.42
N CYS A 248 -16.41 11.38 17.77
CA CYS A 248 -16.78 10.83 16.47
C CYS A 248 -17.31 9.39 16.50
N PHE A 249 -16.90 8.59 17.50
CA PHE A 249 -17.20 7.17 17.62
C PHE A 249 -17.45 6.76 19.08
N PRO A 250 -18.42 7.39 19.80
CA PRO A 250 -18.57 7.24 21.25
C PRO A 250 -18.89 5.80 21.72
N ASP A 251 -19.44 4.97 20.83
CA ASP A 251 -19.85 3.61 21.16
C ASP A 251 -18.85 2.55 20.67
N VAL A 252 -17.70 2.96 20.10
CA VAL A 252 -16.72 2.00 19.58
C VAL A 252 -15.99 1.30 20.74
N GLU A 253 -15.82 -0.03 20.62
CA GLU A 253 -15.02 -0.81 21.56
C GLU A 253 -13.53 -0.43 21.41
N VAL A 254 -12.87 -0.06 22.51
CA VAL A 254 -11.41 0.15 22.54
C VAL A 254 -10.75 -1.12 23.04
N ARG A 255 -9.88 -1.72 22.24
CA ARG A 255 -9.15 -2.95 22.57
C ARG A 255 -7.70 -2.67 22.90
N GLY A 256 -7.26 -3.19 24.04
CA GLY A 256 -5.89 -3.00 24.54
C GLY A 256 -5.63 -1.58 25.07
N ASP A 257 -4.36 -1.32 25.34
CA ASP A 257 -3.89 -0.01 25.76
C ASP A 257 -3.49 0.81 24.54
N ILE A 258 -4.16 1.94 24.32
CA ILE A 258 -3.90 2.85 23.23
C ILE A 258 -3.36 4.15 23.81
N GLY A 259 -2.17 4.54 23.38
CA GLY A 259 -1.60 5.84 23.72
C GLY A 259 -2.41 7.01 23.18
N PRO A 260 -2.19 8.22 23.69
CA PRO A 260 -3.02 9.39 23.35
C PRO A 260 -3.05 9.71 21.85
N ASN A 261 -2.02 9.36 21.12
CA ASN A 261 -1.93 9.64 19.69
C ASN A 261 -1.54 8.40 18.86
N ASP A 262 -1.58 7.20 19.42
CA ASP A 262 -1.28 5.99 18.68
C ASP A 262 -2.24 5.79 17.51
N THR A 263 -1.76 5.13 16.46
CA THR A 263 -2.62 4.77 15.35
C THR A 263 -3.81 3.91 15.77
N LEU A 264 -4.97 4.18 15.21
CA LEU A 264 -6.18 3.38 15.38
C LEU A 264 -6.36 2.32 14.27
N LEU A 265 -5.33 2.15 13.44
CA LEU A 265 -5.16 1.07 12.48
C LEU A 265 -4.02 0.18 13.00
N SER A 266 -4.32 -1.03 13.45
CA SER A 266 -3.32 -1.89 14.07
C SER A 266 -2.24 -2.31 13.07
N ILE A 267 -0.99 -1.98 13.37
CA ILE A 267 0.19 -2.44 12.62
C ILE A 267 0.91 -3.59 13.32
N ASP A 268 0.31 -4.20 14.32
CA ASP A 268 0.95 -5.19 15.18
C ASP A 268 1.28 -6.49 14.45
N LYS A 269 0.46 -6.90 13.49
CA LYS A 269 0.77 -8.04 12.62
C LYS A 269 2.02 -7.78 11.79
N ALA A 270 2.13 -6.61 11.18
CA ALA A 270 3.30 -6.21 10.40
C ALA A 270 4.55 -6.09 11.29
N ARG A 271 4.42 -5.53 12.50
CA ARG A 271 5.52 -5.50 13.49
C ARG A 271 6.03 -6.89 13.84
N ARG A 272 5.10 -7.80 14.17
CA ARG A 272 5.46 -9.14 14.63
C ARG A 272 6.03 -10.02 13.54
N LEU A 273 5.46 -9.97 12.33
CA LEU A 273 5.79 -10.92 11.25
C LEU A 273 6.81 -10.39 10.25
N LEU A 274 6.85 -9.07 10.02
CA LEU A 274 7.78 -8.44 9.09
C LEU A 274 8.88 -7.63 9.79
N GLY A 275 8.77 -7.39 11.11
CA GLY A 275 9.66 -6.47 11.82
C GLY A 275 9.41 -5.00 11.45
N TYR A 276 8.23 -4.68 10.90
CA TYR A 276 7.89 -3.34 10.49
C TYR A 276 7.87 -2.35 11.66
N GLN A 277 8.59 -1.26 11.53
CA GLN A 277 8.59 -0.15 12.46
C GLN A 277 8.66 1.16 11.66
N PRO A 278 7.59 1.95 11.62
CA PRO A 278 7.63 3.26 10.98
C PRO A 278 8.64 4.16 11.70
N GLN A 279 9.43 4.88 10.91
CA GLN A 279 10.57 5.69 11.37
C GLN A 279 10.34 7.20 11.21
N HIS A 280 9.28 7.59 10.49
CA HIS A 280 8.99 8.97 10.15
C HIS A 280 7.65 9.36 10.75
N SER A 281 7.65 10.44 11.55
CA SER A 281 6.41 11.04 12.06
C SER A 281 6.29 12.47 11.55
N TRP A 282 5.08 12.86 11.15
CA TRP A 282 4.80 14.25 10.79
C TRP A 282 5.14 15.21 11.93
N ARG A 283 5.04 14.76 13.19
CA ARG A 283 5.34 15.55 14.39
C ARG A 283 6.81 15.96 14.44
N ASP A 284 7.70 15.06 13.99
CA ASP A 284 9.15 15.34 13.96
C ASP A 284 9.54 16.26 12.78
N GLU A 285 8.84 16.13 11.66
CA GLU A 285 9.12 16.92 10.46
C GLU A 285 8.61 18.36 10.58
N VAL A 286 7.43 18.58 11.15
CA VAL A 286 6.87 19.93 11.34
C VAL A 286 7.70 20.75 12.34
N VAL A 287 8.25 20.14 13.38
CA VAL A 287 9.13 20.81 14.34
C VAL A 287 10.45 21.27 13.69
N ARG A 288 10.94 20.55 12.65
CA ARG A 288 12.18 20.93 11.94
C ARG A 288 12.01 22.09 10.98
N THR A 289 10.80 22.43 10.59
CA THR A 289 10.47 23.51 9.62
C THR A 289 9.98 24.79 10.27
N ALA A 290 9.72 24.82 11.58
CA ALA A 290 9.32 25.97 12.38
C ALA A 290 10.52 26.60 13.11
#